data_2fa6a8c6868c63523c7bba05a365237f
#
_entry.id   2fa6a8c6868c63523c7bba05a365237f
#
_cell.length_a   1.000
_cell.length_b   1.000
_cell.length_c   1.000
_cell.angle_alpha   90.00
_cell.angle_beta   90.00
_cell.angle_gamma   90.00
#
_symmetry.space_group_name_H-M   'P 1'
#
loop_
_entity.id
_entity.type
_entity.pdbx_description
1 polymer ?
#
loop_
_entity_poly.entity_id
_entity_poly.type
_entity_poly.pdbx_seq_one_letter_code
_entity_poly.pdbx_strand_id
1 'polypeptide(L)'
;MTAEEIKKKDSEYIMHTYGRFDIVLDHGKGATLWDADGKEYVDLTSGIGVNSLGHGNEKIVGAITKQAEKLMHASNLYYTEPMVSAAEKLVTATGMGKIFFANSGAEANEGAIKVARKYSFDKYGAGRNKIVTLIQSFH
;
A
#
# COMPACT_ATOMS: atom_id res chain seq x y z
N MET A 1 -7.35 -24.67 -9.22
CA MET A 1 -6.40 -24.54 -10.36
C MET A 1 -5.08 -25.11 -9.93
N THR A 2 -4.38 -25.83 -10.80
CA THR A 2 -3.00 -26.27 -10.55
C THR A 2 -2.02 -25.11 -10.66
N ALA A 3 -0.81 -25.26 -10.12
CA ALA A 3 0.24 -24.26 -10.26
C ALA A 3 0.53 -23.90 -11.73
N GLU A 4 0.58 -24.93 -12.59
CA GLU A 4 0.81 -24.74 -14.04
C GLU A 4 -0.34 -23.99 -14.74
N GLU A 5 -1.59 -24.26 -14.37
CA GLU A 5 -2.73 -23.52 -14.92
C GLU A 5 -2.70 -22.04 -14.50
N ILE A 6 -2.27 -21.74 -13.27
CA ILE A 6 -2.13 -20.36 -12.78
C ILE A 6 -1.02 -19.63 -13.55
N LYS A 7 0.16 -20.22 -13.69
CA LYS A 7 1.29 -19.68 -14.45
C LYS A 7 0.93 -19.43 -15.91
N LYS A 8 0.24 -20.38 -16.54
CA LYS A 8 -0.23 -20.25 -17.92
C LYS A 8 -1.17 -19.05 -18.08
N LYS A 9 -2.15 -18.91 -17.18
CA LYS A 9 -3.08 -17.76 -17.20
C LYS A 9 -2.38 -16.43 -16.89
N ASP A 10 -1.41 -16.41 -15.98
CA ASP A 10 -0.58 -15.23 -15.74
C ASP A 10 0.13 -14.79 -17.02
N SER A 11 0.76 -15.74 -17.71
CA SER A 11 1.47 -15.47 -18.97
C SER A 11 0.54 -14.99 -20.10
N GLU A 12 -0.71 -15.48 -20.13
CA GLU A 12 -1.69 -15.15 -21.15
C GLU A 12 -2.40 -13.81 -20.92
N TYR A 13 -2.72 -13.48 -19.65
CA TYR A 13 -3.62 -12.37 -19.33
C TYR A 13 -2.97 -11.21 -18.57
N ILE A 14 -1.77 -11.38 -18.01
CA ILE A 14 -1.12 -10.33 -17.22
C ILE A 14 0.12 -9.81 -17.96
N MET A 15 0.21 -8.48 -18.09
CA MET A 15 1.38 -7.84 -18.67
C MET A 15 2.64 -8.13 -17.83
N HIS A 16 3.70 -8.58 -18.48
CA HIS A 16 4.96 -8.95 -17.82
C HIS A 16 5.82 -7.72 -17.46
N THR A 17 5.35 -6.95 -16.48
CA THR A 17 6.07 -5.79 -15.94
C THR A 17 7.00 -6.16 -14.78
N TYR A 18 6.86 -7.37 -14.22
CA TYR A 18 7.67 -7.88 -13.12
C TYR A 18 8.25 -9.26 -13.45
N GLY A 19 9.51 -9.50 -13.06
CA GLY A 19 10.05 -10.87 -12.98
C GLY A 19 9.52 -11.57 -11.74
N ARG A 20 8.77 -12.67 -11.92
CA ARG A 20 8.25 -13.46 -10.79
C ARG A 20 9.18 -14.62 -10.47
N PHE A 21 9.27 -14.98 -9.21
CA PHE A 21 9.81 -16.27 -8.81
C PHE A 21 8.85 -17.39 -9.27
N ASP A 22 9.41 -18.55 -9.60
CA ASP A 22 8.63 -19.69 -10.09
C ASP A 22 7.95 -20.44 -8.94
N ILE A 23 7.16 -19.72 -8.15
CA ILE A 23 6.43 -20.20 -6.98
C ILE A 23 5.00 -19.66 -7.06
N VAL A 24 4.01 -20.55 -6.90
CA VAL A 24 2.59 -20.17 -6.81
C VAL A 24 2.16 -20.24 -5.35
N LEU A 25 2.16 -19.12 -4.68
CA LEU A 25 1.71 -19.02 -3.29
C LEU A 25 0.19 -19.21 -3.20
N ASP A 26 -0.25 -19.98 -2.21
CA ASP A 26 -1.66 -20.30 -1.97
C ASP A 26 -2.19 -19.58 -0.71
N HIS A 27 -1.56 -19.83 0.44
CA HIS A 27 -1.99 -19.26 1.71
C HIS A 27 -0.82 -18.95 2.64
N GLY A 28 -1.13 -18.25 3.75
CA GLY A 28 -0.14 -17.92 4.78
C GLY A 28 -0.74 -17.80 6.16
N LYS A 29 0.08 -18.04 7.17
CA LYS A 29 -0.26 -17.85 8.59
C LYS A 29 0.94 -17.33 9.38
N GLY A 30 0.82 -16.18 10.01
CA GLY A 30 1.96 -15.54 10.69
C GLY A 30 3.10 -15.27 9.71
N ALA A 31 4.28 -15.80 9.94
CA ALA A 31 5.45 -15.68 9.07
C ALA A 31 5.65 -16.89 8.13
N THR A 32 4.66 -17.76 8.01
CA THR A 32 4.75 -18.94 7.16
C THR A 32 3.85 -18.80 5.93
N LEU A 33 4.36 -19.18 4.77
CA LEU A 33 3.64 -19.26 3.50
C LEU A 33 3.65 -20.71 3.00
N TRP A 34 2.62 -21.09 2.28
CA TRP A 34 2.54 -22.36 1.55
C TRP A 34 2.26 -22.09 0.08
N ASP A 35 2.91 -22.85 -0.78
CA ASP A 35 2.61 -22.83 -2.21
C ASP A 35 1.45 -23.80 -2.56
N ALA A 36 1.04 -23.76 -3.82
CA ALA A 36 -0.05 -24.59 -4.33
C ALA A 36 0.26 -26.10 -4.29
N ASP A 37 1.51 -26.49 -4.13
CA ASP A 37 1.96 -27.88 -3.99
C ASP A 37 2.12 -28.28 -2.51
N GLY A 38 1.81 -27.36 -1.57
CA GLY A 38 1.87 -27.58 -0.13
C GLY A 38 3.26 -27.42 0.48
N LYS A 39 4.24 -26.93 -0.26
CA LYS A 39 5.58 -26.66 0.28
C LYS A 39 5.55 -25.41 1.15
N GLU A 40 6.25 -25.50 2.29
CA GLU A 40 6.34 -24.45 3.29
C GLU A 40 7.54 -23.52 3.06
N TYR A 41 7.33 -22.22 3.32
CA TYR A 41 8.35 -21.17 3.23
C TYR A 41 8.26 -20.25 4.43
N VAL A 42 9.39 -19.74 4.90
CA VAL A 42 9.45 -18.64 5.86
C VAL A 42 9.41 -17.32 5.10
N ASP A 43 8.40 -16.48 5.36
CA ASP A 43 8.25 -15.18 4.76
C ASP A 43 9.09 -14.12 5.49
N LEU A 44 10.27 -13.84 4.96
CA LEU A 44 11.15 -12.76 5.43
C LEU A 44 10.92 -11.45 4.68
N THR A 45 10.05 -11.43 3.68
CA THR A 45 9.79 -10.25 2.84
C THR A 45 8.56 -9.48 3.27
N SER A 46 7.61 -10.16 3.92
CA SER A 46 6.33 -9.61 4.39
C SER A 46 5.56 -8.85 3.30
N GLY A 47 5.65 -9.30 2.04
CA GLY A 47 5.07 -8.59 0.90
C GLY A 47 5.66 -7.17 0.74
N ILE A 48 6.98 -7.03 0.91
CA ILE A 48 7.71 -5.75 0.93
C ILE A 48 7.19 -4.84 2.06
N GLY A 49 7.05 -5.41 3.26
CA GLY A 49 6.66 -4.73 4.50
C GLY A 49 5.14 -4.53 4.69
N VAL A 50 4.30 -4.91 3.74
CA VAL A 50 2.84 -4.74 3.84
C VAL A 50 2.25 -5.64 4.91
N ASN A 51 2.72 -6.90 5.01
CA ASN A 51 2.24 -7.89 5.97
C ASN A 51 3.08 -7.96 7.25
N SER A 52 3.55 -6.81 7.76
CA SER A 52 4.42 -6.73 8.95
C SER A 52 3.82 -7.35 10.21
N LEU A 53 2.50 -7.51 10.29
CA LEU A 53 1.80 -8.16 11.40
C LEU A 53 1.52 -9.65 11.15
N GLY A 54 2.03 -10.20 10.04
CA GLY A 54 1.86 -11.59 9.64
C GLY A 54 0.57 -11.87 8.86
N HIS A 55 0.61 -12.96 8.10
CA HIS A 55 -0.52 -13.43 7.31
C HIS A 55 -1.66 -13.91 8.21
N GLY A 56 -2.91 -13.59 7.84
CA GLY A 56 -4.09 -14.05 8.57
C GLY A 56 -4.23 -13.50 9.99
N ASN A 57 -3.64 -12.34 10.31
CA ASN A 57 -3.78 -11.71 11.61
C ASN A 57 -5.26 -11.44 11.91
N GLU A 58 -5.78 -12.09 12.94
CA GLU A 58 -7.22 -12.09 13.27
C GLU A 58 -7.77 -10.69 13.56
N LYS A 59 -6.97 -9.81 14.18
CA LYS A 59 -7.39 -8.43 14.47
C LYS A 59 -7.55 -7.61 13.20
N ILE A 60 -6.65 -7.78 12.24
CA ILE A 60 -6.70 -7.07 10.95
C ILE A 60 -7.87 -7.62 10.13
N VAL A 61 -7.94 -8.93 9.97
CA VAL A 61 -9.01 -9.59 9.21
C VAL A 61 -10.37 -9.22 9.78
N GLY A 62 -10.54 -9.31 11.10
CA GLY A 62 -11.79 -8.94 11.78
C GLY A 62 -12.15 -7.45 11.60
N ALA A 63 -11.17 -6.55 11.66
CA ALA A 63 -11.42 -5.12 11.44
C ALA A 63 -11.86 -4.82 9.99
N ILE A 64 -11.20 -5.46 9.00
CA ILE A 64 -11.56 -5.32 7.58
C ILE A 64 -12.97 -5.87 7.34
N THR A 65 -13.26 -7.09 7.81
CA THR A 65 -14.58 -7.72 7.64
C THR A 65 -15.69 -6.85 8.22
N LYS A 66 -15.54 -6.43 9.47
CA LYS A 66 -16.51 -5.56 10.15
C LYS A 66 -16.74 -4.24 9.41
N GLN A 67 -15.67 -3.62 8.92
CA GLN A 67 -15.81 -2.35 8.20
C GLN A 67 -16.42 -2.55 6.81
N ALA A 68 -16.06 -3.63 6.10
CA ALA A 68 -16.62 -3.95 4.79
C ALA A 68 -18.14 -4.22 4.87
N GLU A 69 -18.59 -4.91 5.91
CA GLU A 69 -20.03 -5.11 6.18
C GLU A 69 -20.78 -3.82 6.51
N LYS A 70 -20.11 -2.86 7.17
CA LYS A 70 -20.73 -1.59 7.59
C LYS A 70 -20.76 -0.56 6.47
N LEU A 71 -19.61 -0.29 5.85
CA LEU A 71 -19.45 0.70 4.78
C LEU A 71 -18.09 0.49 4.09
N MET A 72 -18.13 0.03 2.85
CA MET A 72 -16.93 -0.28 2.08
C MET A 72 -16.28 0.97 1.49
N HIS A 73 -17.06 1.87 0.89
CA HIS A 73 -16.57 3.07 0.23
C HIS A 73 -17.64 4.18 0.21
N ALA A 74 -17.22 5.42 0.41
CA ALA A 74 -18.12 6.58 0.38
C ALA A 74 -17.54 7.80 -0.35
N SER A 75 -16.39 7.68 -1.02
CA SER A 75 -15.67 8.81 -1.62
C SER A 75 -15.21 9.86 -0.59
N ASN A 76 -14.30 10.74 -1.00
CA ASN A 76 -13.82 11.88 -0.18
C ASN A 76 -14.85 13.05 -0.12
N LEU A 77 -16.03 12.87 -0.68
CA LEU A 77 -17.12 13.84 -0.58
C LEU A 77 -17.85 13.77 0.78
N TYR A 78 -17.60 12.73 1.55
CA TYR A 78 -18.27 12.50 2.83
C TYR A 78 -17.26 12.23 3.96
N TYR A 79 -17.62 12.60 5.16
CA TYR A 79 -16.83 12.29 6.35
C TYR A 79 -17.07 10.85 6.81
N THR A 80 -16.01 10.14 7.18
CA THR A 80 -16.10 8.78 7.73
C THR A 80 -15.24 8.66 8.98
N GLU A 81 -15.75 7.97 9.99
CA GLU A 81 -15.07 7.76 11.25
C GLU A 81 -13.70 7.07 11.11
N PRO A 82 -13.55 5.96 10.33
CA PRO A 82 -12.26 5.28 10.21
C PRO A 82 -11.15 6.19 9.66
N MET A 83 -11.47 7.04 8.69
CA MET A 83 -10.50 7.96 8.09
C MET A 83 -10.01 8.98 9.11
N VAL A 84 -10.94 9.59 9.87
CA VAL A 84 -10.60 10.62 10.86
C VAL A 84 -9.82 10.02 12.03
N SER A 85 -10.24 8.85 12.53
CA SER A 85 -9.55 8.14 13.61
C SER A 85 -8.13 7.70 13.22
N ALA A 86 -7.94 7.24 11.98
CA ALA A 86 -6.62 6.92 11.46
C ALA A 86 -5.72 8.16 11.33
N ALA A 87 -6.29 9.26 10.82
CA ALA A 87 -5.58 10.54 10.69
C ALA A 87 -5.12 11.07 12.06
N GLU A 88 -5.99 11.07 13.07
CA GLU A 88 -5.66 11.50 14.43
C GLU A 88 -4.50 10.70 15.02
N LYS A 89 -4.55 9.37 14.94
CA LYS A 89 -3.49 8.50 15.43
C LYS A 89 -2.15 8.75 14.75
N LEU A 90 -2.16 8.90 13.43
CA LEU A 90 -0.94 9.14 12.66
C LEU A 90 -0.35 10.51 12.93
N VAL A 91 -1.15 11.56 12.97
CA VAL A 91 -0.72 12.93 13.29
C VAL A 91 -0.15 13.00 14.71
N THR A 92 -0.83 12.38 15.67
CA THR A 92 -0.34 12.31 17.07
C THR A 92 0.99 11.56 17.18
N ALA A 93 1.12 10.43 16.48
CA ALA A 93 2.34 9.61 16.54
C ALA A 93 3.55 10.25 15.82
N THR A 94 3.31 11.04 14.77
CA THR A 94 4.37 11.64 13.94
C THR A 94 4.71 13.08 14.31
N GLY A 95 3.85 13.77 15.06
CA GLY A 95 3.96 15.19 15.35
C GLY A 95 3.67 16.11 14.15
N MET A 96 3.15 15.56 13.04
CA MET A 96 2.77 16.32 11.86
C MET A 96 1.43 17.04 12.10
N GLY A 97 1.19 18.15 11.37
CA GLY A 97 -0.03 18.93 11.55
C GLY A 97 -1.28 18.34 10.88
N LYS A 98 -1.10 17.69 9.72
CA LYS A 98 -2.19 17.09 8.92
C LYS A 98 -1.66 15.95 8.07
N ILE A 99 -2.56 15.11 7.58
CA ILE A 99 -2.25 13.99 6.71
C ILE A 99 -3.07 14.05 5.42
N PHE A 100 -2.48 13.58 4.33
CA PHE A 100 -3.13 13.29 3.06
C PHE A 100 -3.03 11.78 2.80
N PHE A 101 -4.18 11.12 2.62
CA PHE A 101 -4.23 9.71 2.24
C PHE A 101 -4.23 9.57 0.73
N ALA A 102 -3.43 8.63 0.23
CA ALA A 102 -3.32 8.29 -1.18
C ALA A 102 -3.31 6.75 -1.35
N ASN A 103 -3.49 6.27 -2.58
CA ASN A 103 -3.56 4.83 -2.84
C ASN A 103 -2.18 4.18 -3.02
N SER A 104 -1.14 4.98 -3.20
CA SER A 104 0.21 4.48 -3.47
C SER A 104 1.28 5.48 -3.03
N GLY A 105 2.54 5.00 -2.93
CA GLY A 105 3.70 5.85 -2.69
C GLY A 105 3.91 6.87 -3.81
N ALA A 106 3.65 6.50 -5.06
CA ALA A 106 3.72 7.41 -6.20
C ALA A 106 2.72 8.57 -6.07
N GLU A 107 1.47 8.29 -5.72
CA GLU A 107 0.46 9.33 -5.47
C GLU A 107 0.81 10.20 -4.26
N ALA A 108 1.37 9.61 -3.20
CA ALA A 108 1.81 10.36 -2.03
C ALA A 108 2.94 11.33 -2.39
N ASN A 109 3.92 10.91 -3.20
CA ASN A 109 4.99 11.77 -3.69
C ASN A 109 4.47 12.86 -4.63
N GLU A 110 3.54 12.56 -5.54
CA GLU A 110 2.83 13.56 -6.35
C GLU A 110 2.13 14.61 -5.49
N GLY A 111 1.42 14.17 -4.45
CA GLY A 111 0.80 15.05 -3.46
C GLY A 111 1.80 15.94 -2.76
N ALA A 112 2.92 15.38 -2.27
CA ALA A 112 3.98 16.10 -1.59
C ALA A 112 4.62 17.17 -2.49
N ILE A 113 4.94 16.82 -3.73
CA ILE A 113 5.50 17.76 -4.73
C ILE A 113 4.53 18.91 -5.01
N LYS A 114 3.26 18.60 -5.22
CA LYS A 114 2.21 19.62 -5.48
C LYS A 114 2.05 20.56 -4.29
N VAL A 115 1.96 20.03 -3.08
CA VAL A 115 1.83 20.83 -1.85
C VAL A 115 3.06 21.71 -1.65
N ALA A 116 4.27 21.17 -1.78
CA ALA A 116 5.51 21.92 -1.62
C ALA A 116 5.61 23.09 -2.63
N ARG A 117 5.29 22.83 -3.90
CA ARG A 117 5.30 23.86 -4.95
C ARG A 117 4.23 24.93 -4.75
N LYS A 118 3.01 24.49 -4.39
CA LYS A 118 1.90 25.42 -4.11
C LYS A 118 2.21 26.30 -2.91
N TYR A 119 2.66 25.73 -1.81
CA TYR A 119 3.11 26.48 -0.63
C TYR A 119 4.21 27.48 -0.96
N SER A 120 5.22 27.04 -1.73
CA SER A 120 6.33 27.92 -2.12
C SER A 120 5.85 29.09 -2.98
N PHE A 121 4.96 28.84 -3.93
CA PHE A 121 4.38 29.88 -4.78
C PHE A 121 3.54 30.88 -3.96
N ASP A 122 2.67 30.42 -3.08
CA ASP A 122 1.79 31.28 -2.29
C ASP A 122 2.59 32.16 -1.31
N LYS A 123 3.67 31.61 -0.75
CA LYS A 123 4.47 32.33 0.25
C LYS A 123 5.54 33.25 -0.35
N TYR A 124 6.13 32.87 -1.48
CA TYR A 124 7.34 33.51 -2.03
C TYR A 124 7.18 33.99 -3.48
N GLY A 125 6.05 33.72 -4.13
CA GLY A 125 5.84 34.04 -5.53
C GLY A 125 6.51 33.05 -6.50
N ALA A 126 6.61 33.43 -7.78
CA ALA A 126 7.21 32.61 -8.84
C ALA A 126 8.72 32.39 -8.66
N GLY A 127 9.25 31.34 -9.26
CA GLY A 127 10.70 31.08 -9.37
C GLY A 127 11.24 30.00 -8.41
N ARG A 128 10.59 29.73 -7.27
CA ARG A 128 11.02 28.71 -6.29
C ARG A 128 10.24 27.41 -6.47
N ASN A 129 10.42 26.75 -7.61
CA ASN A 129 9.63 25.58 -8.00
C ASN A 129 10.46 24.31 -8.27
N LYS A 130 11.79 24.36 -8.05
CA LYS A 130 12.67 23.22 -8.30
C LYS A 130 12.62 22.26 -7.12
N ILE A 131 12.52 20.96 -7.43
CA ILE A 131 12.65 19.85 -6.48
C ILE A 131 13.97 19.15 -6.80
N VAL A 132 14.77 18.87 -5.79
CA VAL A 132 16.03 18.13 -5.92
C VAL A 132 15.80 16.71 -5.40
N THR A 133 16.19 15.71 -6.18
CA THR A 133 16.11 14.30 -5.82
C THR A 133 17.45 13.62 -6.00
N LEU A 134 17.64 12.45 -5.41
CA LEU A 134 18.80 11.61 -5.67
C LEU A 134 18.66 10.93 -7.03
N ILE A 135 19.78 10.63 -7.68
CA ILE A 135 19.83 9.83 -8.91
C ILE A 135 19.30 8.42 -8.57
N GLN A 136 18.52 7.84 -9.48
CA GLN A 136 17.92 6.50 -9.31
C GLN A 136 16.99 6.36 -8.09
N SER A 137 16.36 7.44 -7.64
CA SER A 137 15.26 7.36 -6.69
C SER A 137 14.11 6.53 -7.26
N PHE A 138 13.41 5.79 -6.39
CA PHE A 138 12.30 4.92 -6.81
C PHE A 138 11.10 5.73 -7.35
N HIS A 139 10.82 6.88 -6.74
CA HIS A 139 9.80 7.84 -7.15
C HIS A 139 10.35 9.26 -7.16
#